data_f012a673d3cde062e4e6cb5e53359641
#
_entry.id   f012a673d3cde062e4e6cb5e53359641
#
_cell.length_a   1.000
_cell.length_b   1.000
_cell.length_c   1.000
_cell.angle_alpha   90.00
_cell.angle_beta   90.00
_cell.angle_gamma   90.00
#
_symmetry.space_group_name_H-M   'P 1'
#
loop_
_entity.id
_entity.type
_entity.pdbx_description
1 polymer ?
#
loop_
_entity_poly.entity_id
_entity_poly.type
_entity_poly.pdbx_seq_one_letter_code
_entity_poly.pdbx_strand_id
1 'polypeptide(L)'
;MGIEYLGLSSINGPLVILEGVQDAFFDEIVEFTVDGKTKKIGRIIELYEDKAVIQVFEGTENMSLDNTRTKLTGHPMEVSLSLIHI
;
A
#
# COMPACT_ATOMS: atom_id res chain seq x y z
N MET A 1 -13.76 -5.22 2.49
CA MET A 1 -13.37 -4.60 3.75
C MET A 1 -11.85 -4.60 3.89
N GLY A 2 -11.29 -3.45 4.13
CA GLY A 2 -9.85 -3.33 4.20
C GLY A 2 -9.32 -3.40 5.61
N ILE A 3 -8.05 -3.76 5.72
CA ILE A 3 -7.34 -3.75 7.00
C ILE A 3 -6.41 -2.55 6.97
N GLU A 4 -6.43 -1.78 8.03
CA GLU A 4 -5.60 -0.59 8.12
C GLU A 4 -4.44 -0.82 9.06
N TYR A 5 -3.25 -0.42 8.63
CA TYR A 5 -2.04 -0.55 9.42
C TYR A 5 -1.48 0.83 9.73
N LEU A 6 -0.97 0.98 10.93
CA LEU A 6 -0.36 2.24 11.36
C LEU A 6 1.14 2.15 11.15
N GLY A 7 1.69 3.14 10.44
CA GLY A 7 3.12 3.19 10.25
C GLY A 7 3.61 2.26 9.16
N LEU A 8 4.90 2.35 8.92
CA LEU A 8 5.59 1.53 7.93
C LEU A 8 6.84 0.98 8.55
N SER A 9 7.33 -0.15 8.02
CA SER A 9 8.57 -0.72 8.50
C SER A 9 9.78 -0.05 7.88
N SER A 10 9.72 0.27 6.60
CA SER A 10 10.82 0.98 5.97
C SER A 10 10.35 1.61 4.66
N ILE A 11 11.12 2.58 4.19
CA ILE A 11 10.87 3.28 2.95
C ILE A 11 12.18 3.24 2.17
N ASN A 12 12.10 2.83 0.91
CA ASN A 12 13.29 2.69 0.08
C ASN A 12 12.93 3.12 -1.33
N GLY A 13 13.22 4.40 -1.65
CA GLY A 13 12.83 4.94 -2.95
C GLY A 13 11.33 4.93 -3.10
N PRO A 14 10.81 4.42 -4.21
CA PRO A 14 9.36 4.38 -4.42
C PRO A 14 8.69 3.22 -3.70
N LEU A 15 9.46 2.42 -2.95
CA LEU A 15 8.93 1.23 -2.31
C LEU A 15 8.78 1.45 -0.81
N VAL A 16 7.73 0.86 -0.25
CA VAL A 16 7.56 0.82 1.20
C VAL A 16 7.40 -0.62 1.61
N ILE A 17 7.84 -0.93 2.82
CA ILE A 17 7.73 -2.28 3.37
C ILE A 17 6.84 -2.23 4.60
N LEU A 18 5.86 -3.10 4.61
CA LEU A 18 4.92 -3.22 5.72
C LEU A 18 5.07 -4.61 6.31
N GLU A 19 5.18 -4.68 7.64
CA GLU A 19 5.31 -5.97 8.33
C GLU A 19 4.04 -6.26 9.12
N GLY A 20 3.87 -7.53 9.46
CA GLY A 20 2.71 -7.96 10.20
C GLY A 20 1.47 -8.00 9.35
N VAL A 21 1.63 -8.15 8.05
CA VAL A 21 0.51 -8.09 7.10
C VAL A 21 -0.19 -9.43 7.06
N GLN A 22 -1.52 -9.40 7.12
CA GLN A 22 -2.33 -10.60 7.04
C GLN A 22 -3.38 -10.40 5.95
N ASP A 23 -3.73 -11.51 5.31
CA ASP A 23 -4.80 -11.52 4.30
C ASP A 23 -4.53 -10.61 3.11
N ALA A 24 -3.26 -10.34 2.83
CA ALA A 24 -2.88 -9.57 1.66
C ALA A 24 -2.59 -10.53 0.51
N PHE A 25 -2.71 -10.03 -0.72
CA PHE A 25 -2.36 -10.85 -1.86
C PHE A 25 -1.60 -10.01 -2.88
N PHE A 26 -0.91 -10.70 -3.76
CA PHE A 26 -0.07 -10.08 -4.76
C PHE A 26 -0.91 -9.18 -5.67
N ASP A 27 -0.37 -8.02 -6.00
CA ASP A 27 -1.00 -7.07 -6.91
C ASP A 27 -2.20 -6.34 -6.30
N GLU A 28 -2.41 -6.49 -5.01
CA GLU A 28 -3.50 -5.81 -4.34
C GLU A 28 -3.25 -4.30 -4.31
N ILE A 29 -4.31 -3.53 -4.52
CA ILE A 29 -4.24 -2.08 -4.44
C ILE A 29 -4.25 -1.66 -2.99
N VAL A 30 -3.41 -0.70 -2.67
CA VAL A 30 -3.22 -0.24 -1.31
C VAL A 30 -3.39 1.28 -1.28
N GLU A 31 -4.09 1.76 -0.28
CA GLU A 31 -4.27 3.20 -0.08
C GLU A 31 -3.44 3.65 1.11
N PHE A 32 -2.75 4.77 0.93
CA PHE A 32 -1.99 5.37 2.01
C PHE A 32 -2.60 6.71 2.37
N THR A 33 -2.64 7.01 3.65
CA THR A 33 -3.02 8.33 4.13
C THR A 33 -1.82 8.91 4.85
N VAL A 34 -1.32 10.03 4.36
CA VAL A 34 -0.11 10.66 4.87
C VAL A 34 -0.52 11.90 5.66
N ASP A 35 -0.07 11.96 6.93
CA ASP A 35 -0.39 13.07 7.83
C ASP A 35 -1.90 13.27 7.98
N GLY A 36 -2.67 12.23 7.79
CA GLY A 36 -4.11 12.31 7.92
C GLY A 36 -4.82 13.10 6.85
N LYS A 37 -4.11 13.51 5.80
CA LYS A 37 -4.67 14.36 4.75
C LYS A 37 -4.42 13.85 3.36
N THR A 38 -3.17 13.59 3.03
CA THR A 38 -2.78 13.28 1.66
C THR A 38 -3.00 11.82 1.37
N LYS A 39 -3.62 11.54 0.24
CA LYS A 39 -3.88 10.16 -0.17
C LYS A 39 -2.91 9.77 -1.28
N LYS A 40 -2.39 8.57 -1.17
CA LYS A 40 -1.53 8.00 -2.19
C LYS A 40 -1.98 6.57 -2.46
N ILE A 41 -1.66 6.08 -3.65
CA ILE A 41 -2.06 4.75 -4.08
C ILE A 41 -0.82 3.96 -4.44
N GLY A 42 -0.83 2.69 -4.10
CA GLY A 42 0.22 1.78 -4.48
C GLY A 42 -0.33 0.40 -4.71
N ARG A 43 0.57 -0.52 -5.02
CA ARG A 43 0.17 -1.91 -5.17
C ARG A 43 1.25 -2.81 -4.60
N ILE A 44 0.84 -3.98 -4.15
CA ILE A 44 1.76 -4.96 -3.59
C ILE A 44 2.46 -5.66 -4.73
N ILE A 45 3.79 -5.59 -4.73
CA ILE A 45 4.58 -6.22 -5.79
C ILE A 45 5.31 -7.45 -5.28
N GLU A 46 5.39 -7.64 -3.96
CA GLU A 46 6.00 -8.83 -3.39
C GLU A 46 5.36 -9.13 -2.04
N LEU A 47 5.22 -10.40 -1.77
CA LEU A 47 4.74 -10.87 -0.48
C LEU A 47 5.66 -12.01 -0.04
N TYR A 48 6.12 -11.96 1.22
CA TYR A 48 6.82 -13.09 1.78
C TYR A 48 6.60 -13.09 3.28
N GLU A 49 6.16 -14.23 3.77
CA GLU A 49 5.80 -14.40 5.16
C GLU A 49 4.75 -13.37 5.55
N ASP A 50 5.08 -12.48 6.47
CA ASP A 50 4.13 -11.46 6.89
C ASP A 50 4.53 -10.07 6.40
N LYS A 51 5.38 -10.00 5.37
CA LYS A 51 5.85 -8.72 4.85
C LYS A 51 5.30 -8.48 3.46
N ALA A 52 4.97 -7.23 3.20
CA ALA A 52 4.49 -6.81 1.89
C ALA A 52 5.38 -5.68 1.40
N VAL A 53 5.86 -5.81 0.16
CA VAL A 53 6.58 -4.74 -0.51
C VAL A 53 5.60 -4.07 -1.44
N ILE A 54 5.45 -2.77 -1.27
CA ILE A 54 4.43 -2.01 -1.97
C ILE A 54 5.09 -0.90 -2.78
N GLN A 55 4.72 -0.81 -4.04
CA GLN A 55 5.20 0.28 -4.89
C GLN A 55 4.19 1.41 -4.84
N VAL A 56 4.65 2.59 -4.45
CA VAL A 56 3.79 3.78 -4.36
C VAL A 56 3.87 4.50 -5.70
N PHE A 57 2.75 4.61 -6.39
CA PHE A 57 2.75 5.11 -7.76
C PHE A 57 3.26 6.54 -7.87
N GLU A 58 2.96 7.37 -6.90
CA GLU A 58 3.36 8.77 -6.93
C GLU A 58 4.67 9.02 -6.20
N GLY A 59 5.32 7.95 -5.75
CA GLY A 59 6.53 8.10 -4.98
C GLY A 59 6.26 8.29 -3.51
N THR A 60 7.32 8.25 -2.72
CA THR A 60 7.20 8.25 -1.27
C THR A 60 7.51 9.59 -0.63
N GLU A 61 7.46 10.67 -1.41
CA GLU A 61 7.70 12.01 -0.86
C GLU A 61 6.71 12.31 0.25
N ASN A 62 7.23 12.90 1.32
CA ASN A 62 6.45 13.30 2.48
C ASN A 62 5.91 12.13 3.31
N MET A 63 6.27 10.91 2.95
CA MET A 63 5.91 9.75 3.75
C MET A 63 7.02 9.44 4.74
N SER A 64 6.64 9.08 5.96
CA SER A 64 7.61 8.65 6.95
C SER A 64 7.07 7.41 7.64
N LEU A 65 7.90 6.81 8.47
CA LEU A 65 7.54 5.54 9.09
C LEU A 65 6.37 5.67 10.06
N ASP A 66 6.13 6.85 10.57
CA ASP A 66 5.09 7.00 11.58
C ASP A 66 3.99 8.00 11.22
N ASN A 67 4.03 8.61 10.02
CA ASN A 67 2.96 9.54 9.65
C ASN A 67 2.01 8.94 8.59
N THR A 68 2.20 7.69 8.24
CA THR A 68 1.48 7.07 7.14
C THR A 68 0.62 5.93 7.64
N ARG A 69 -0.62 5.92 7.21
CA ARG A 69 -1.53 4.81 7.46
C ARG A 69 -1.74 4.06 6.15
N THR A 70 -1.76 2.76 6.23
CA THR A 70 -1.86 1.90 5.07
C THR A 70 -3.13 1.09 5.15
N LYS A 71 -3.93 1.14 4.11
CA LYS A 71 -5.18 0.39 4.05
C LYS A 71 -5.16 -0.52 2.84
N LEU A 72 -5.35 -1.82 3.07
CA LEU A 72 -5.44 -2.79 2.00
C LEU A 72 -6.88 -2.83 1.53
N THR A 73 -7.08 -2.66 0.22
CA THR A 73 -8.43 -2.53 -0.32
C THR A 73 -9.10 -3.85 -0.61
N GLY A 74 -8.31 -4.91 -0.73
CA GLY A 74 -8.85 -6.21 -1.09
C GLY A 74 -9.11 -6.38 -2.57
N HIS A 75 -8.64 -5.44 -3.39
CA HIS A 75 -8.87 -5.48 -4.84
C HIS A 75 -7.54 -5.51 -5.58
N PRO A 76 -7.38 -6.41 -6.53
CA PRO A 76 -6.16 -6.40 -7.34
C PRO A 76 -6.20 -5.31 -8.38
N MET A 77 -5.03 -4.95 -8.88
CA MET A 77 -4.89 -3.92 -9.89
C MET A 77 -5.72 -4.23 -11.14
N GLU A 78 -5.75 -5.48 -11.50
CA GLU A 78 -6.49 -5.95 -12.67
C GLU A 78 -7.95 -5.54 -12.62
N VAL A 79 -8.56 -5.74 -11.47
CA VAL A 79 -9.96 -5.41 -11.30
C VAL A 79 -10.17 -3.91 -11.42
N SER A 80 -9.26 -3.15 -10.84
CA SER A 80 -9.34 -1.70 -10.90
C SER A 80 -9.26 -1.21 -12.33
N LEU A 81 -8.38 -1.78 -13.12
CA LEU A 81 -8.24 -1.39 -14.50
C LEU A 81 -9.48 -1.72 -15.31
N SER A 82 -10.09 -2.85 -15.03
CA SER A 82 -11.32 -3.23 -15.70
C SER A 82 -12.43 -2.22 -15.46
N LEU A 83 -12.55 -1.78 -14.23
CA LEU A 83 -13.57 -0.80 -13.89
C LEU A 83 -13.32 0.53 -14.57
N ILE A 84 -12.08 0.94 -14.63
CA ILE A 84 -11.74 2.21 -15.26
C ILE A 84 -12.02 2.15 -16.75
N HIS A 85 -11.79 1.01 -17.32
CA HIS A 85 -11.94 0.85 -18.75
C HIS A 85 -13.38 1.04 -19.21
N ILE A 86 -14.28 0.70 -18.37
CA ILE A 86 -15.68 0.85 -18.69
C ILE A 86 -16.11 2.30 -18.67
#